data_a781a72d804b9a3bfda2c8460d236c18
#
_entry.id   a781a72d804b9a3bfda2c8460d236c18
#
_cell.length_a   1.000
_cell.length_b   1.000
_cell.length_c   1.000
_cell.angle_alpha   90.00
_cell.angle_beta   90.00
_cell.angle_gamma   90.00
#
_symmetry.space_group_name_H-M   'P 1'
#
loop_
_entity.id
_entity.type
_entity.pdbx_description
1 polymer ?
#
loop_
_entity_poly.entity_id
_entity_poly.type
_entity_poly.pdbx_seq_one_letter_code
_entity_poly.pdbx_strand_id
1 'polypeptide(L)'
;MVIREKALARLMKDAYKGGGYTVAVRKNGKTPIITSSWAVEVDNACLPREAISMMALHMGFLPEPGDAFTIYKGSKEPEVQTKDIEVATEGLAQLDCLLGECEAEQAQIRKTVLTYNGYNVWQQRNGAILLIDPDREQLLYKKDNVLSVGTAFFACDAESRVYIIRQEEPQISVLKHLALVTWPTVQ
;
A
#
# COMPACT_ATOMS: atom_id res chain seq x y z
N MET A 1 8.09 -10.45 6.95
CA MET A 1 7.43 -9.75 5.83
C MET A 1 5.97 -9.46 6.16
N VAL A 2 5.53 -8.21 6.04
CA VAL A 2 4.11 -7.81 6.29
C VAL A 2 3.20 -8.07 5.10
N ILE A 3 3.75 -8.44 3.94
CA ILE A 3 3.05 -8.59 2.66
C ILE A 3 2.58 -10.03 2.46
N ARG A 4 1.33 -10.20 2.01
CA ARG A 4 0.82 -11.48 1.50
C ARG A 4 1.18 -11.63 0.03
N GLU A 5 2.06 -12.56 -0.28
CA GLU A 5 2.60 -12.78 -1.64
C GLU A 5 1.52 -12.99 -2.71
N LYS A 6 0.55 -13.88 -2.45
CA LYS A 6 -0.54 -14.17 -3.38
C LYS A 6 -1.46 -12.95 -3.61
N ALA A 7 -1.66 -12.13 -2.58
CA ALA A 7 -2.45 -10.91 -2.71
C ALA A 7 -1.71 -9.87 -3.54
N LEU A 8 -0.39 -9.71 -3.34
CA LEU A 8 0.44 -8.82 -4.14
C LEU A 8 0.38 -9.21 -5.62
N ALA A 9 0.63 -10.48 -5.95
CA ALA A 9 0.59 -10.96 -7.34
C ALA A 9 -0.77 -10.73 -8.00
N ARG A 10 -1.88 -10.94 -7.27
CA ARG A 10 -3.24 -10.64 -7.76
C ARG A 10 -3.40 -9.15 -8.04
N LEU A 11 -3.04 -8.30 -7.10
CA LEU A 11 -3.17 -6.85 -7.25
C LEU A 11 -2.25 -6.28 -8.36
N MET A 12 -1.07 -6.85 -8.57
CA MET A 12 -0.22 -6.52 -9.73
C MET A 12 -0.92 -6.87 -11.05
N LYS A 13 -1.55 -8.06 -11.12
CA LYS A 13 -2.32 -8.49 -12.30
C LYS A 13 -3.51 -7.56 -12.58
N ASP A 14 -4.21 -7.11 -11.53
CA ASP A 14 -5.36 -6.21 -11.65
C ASP A 14 -4.89 -4.79 -12.01
N ALA A 15 -3.82 -4.31 -11.42
CA ALA A 15 -3.19 -3.03 -11.77
C ALA A 15 -2.74 -3.03 -13.24
N TYR A 16 -2.08 -4.08 -13.71
CA TYR A 16 -1.68 -4.22 -15.12
C TYR A 16 -2.86 -4.04 -16.09
N LYS A 17 -4.04 -4.54 -15.74
CA LYS A 17 -5.25 -4.40 -16.56
C LYS A 17 -5.92 -3.03 -16.43
N GLY A 18 -5.81 -2.37 -15.29
CA GLY A 18 -6.60 -1.20 -14.93
C GLY A 18 -5.93 0.15 -15.18
N GLY A 19 -4.63 0.24 -15.09
CA GLY A 19 -3.92 1.52 -15.23
C GLY A 19 -2.41 1.38 -15.17
N GLY A 20 -1.96 0.16 -14.92
CA GLY A 20 -0.56 -0.15 -14.82
C GLY A 20 0.01 -0.06 -13.40
N TYR A 21 1.27 -0.42 -13.30
CA TYR A 21 2.08 -0.25 -12.11
C TYR A 21 3.52 0.07 -12.49
N THR A 22 4.21 0.75 -11.61
CA THR A 22 5.64 1.07 -11.75
C THR A 22 6.44 0.15 -10.83
N VAL A 23 7.52 -0.41 -11.36
CA VAL A 23 8.52 -1.16 -10.58
C VAL A 23 9.85 -0.44 -10.70
N ALA A 24 10.54 -0.27 -9.58
CA ALA A 24 11.92 0.16 -9.59
C ALA A 24 12.79 -0.79 -8.77
N VAL A 25 13.98 -1.08 -9.24
CA VAL A 25 14.99 -1.79 -8.44
C VAL A 25 16.05 -0.81 -8.03
N ARG A 26 16.00 -0.41 -6.77
CA ARG A 26 16.94 0.58 -6.23
C ARG A 26 18.32 -0.03 -5.96
N LYS A 27 19.37 0.77 -6.14
CA LYS A 27 20.74 0.39 -5.81
C LYS A 27 20.98 0.11 -4.33
N ASN A 28 20.09 0.59 -3.46
CA ASN A 28 20.13 0.31 -2.02
C ASN A 28 19.53 -1.06 -1.63
N GLY A 29 19.21 -1.89 -2.61
CA GLY A 29 18.70 -3.25 -2.37
C GLY A 29 17.20 -3.33 -2.12
N LYS A 30 16.41 -2.31 -2.47
CA LYS A 30 14.95 -2.29 -2.30
C LYS A 30 14.22 -2.22 -3.63
N THR A 31 13.08 -2.89 -3.72
CA THR A 31 12.19 -2.86 -4.89
C THR A 31 10.83 -2.30 -4.50
N PRO A 32 10.56 -1.02 -4.77
CA PRO A 32 9.21 -0.47 -4.74
C PRO A 32 8.38 -0.94 -5.95
N ILE A 33 7.12 -1.28 -5.69
CA ILE A 33 6.07 -1.54 -6.69
C ILE A 33 4.92 -0.59 -6.36
N ILE A 34 4.58 0.29 -7.31
CA ILE A 34 3.75 1.47 -7.05
C ILE A 34 2.59 1.51 -8.03
N THR A 35 1.40 1.82 -7.53
CA THR A 35 0.20 2.14 -8.30
C THR A 35 -0.39 3.46 -7.81
N SER A 36 -1.44 3.94 -8.44
CA SER A 36 -2.18 5.12 -7.97
C SER A 36 -2.87 4.93 -6.61
N SER A 37 -2.98 3.71 -6.09
CA SER A 37 -3.84 3.41 -4.94
C SER A 37 -3.20 2.53 -3.87
N TRP A 38 -2.10 1.91 -4.17
CA TRP A 38 -1.28 1.17 -3.21
C TRP A 38 0.17 1.14 -3.68
N ALA A 39 1.06 0.99 -2.73
CA ALA A 39 2.47 0.74 -2.98
C ALA A 39 3.01 -0.29 -1.99
N VAL A 40 4.01 -1.02 -2.42
CA VAL A 40 4.81 -1.88 -1.56
C VAL A 40 6.28 -1.59 -1.82
N GLU A 41 7.11 -1.73 -0.80
CA GLU A 41 8.56 -1.73 -0.93
C GLU A 41 9.09 -2.97 -0.22
N VAL A 42 9.93 -3.74 -0.89
CA VAL A 42 10.45 -5.01 -0.40
C VAL A 42 11.96 -5.07 -0.60
N ASP A 43 12.69 -5.63 0.35
CA ASP A 43 14.09 -5.93 0.15
C ASP A 43 14.26 -6.93 -1.01
N ASN A 44 15.20 -6.69 -1.90
CA ASN A 44 15.39 -7.51 -3.11
C ASN A 44 15.56 -9.00 -2.78
N ALA A 45 16.24 -9.31 -1.67
CA ALA A 45 16.43 -10.68 -1.21
C ALA A 45 15.13 -11.35 -0.72
N CYS A 46 14.13 -10.55 -0.36
CA CYS A 46 12.84 -10.99 0.18
C CYS A 46 11.69 -10.83 -0.82
N LEU A 47 11.99 -10.45 -2.06
CA LEU A 47 10.97 -10.22 -3.08
C LEU A 47 10.20 -11.51 -3.38
N PRO A 48 8.85 -11.51 -3.24
CA PRO A 48 8.05 -12.71 -3.44
C PRO A 48 8.20 -13.31 -4.85
N ARG A 49 8.29 -14.63 -4.94
CA ARG A 49 8.41 -15.33 -6.22
C ARG A 49 7.24 -15.04 -7.16
N GLU A 50 6.05 -14.93 -6.62
CA GLU A 50 4.84 -14.58 -7.37
C GLU A 50 4.95 -13.17 -7.96
N ALA A 51 5.51 -12.20 -7.24
CA ALA A 51 5.73 -10.85 -7.75
C ALA A 51 6.79 -10.86 -8.87
N ILE A 52 7.89 -11.59 -8.69
CA ILE A 52 8.91 -11.79 -9.72
C ILE A 52 8.28 -12.40 -10.99
N SER A 53 7.44 -13.42 -10.83
CA SER A 53 6.75 -14.07 -11.95
C SER A 53 5.80 -13.08 -12.66
N MET A 54 5.09 -12.21 -11.94
CA MET A 54 4.24 -11.19 -12.54
C MET A 54 5.06 -10.15 -13.32
N MET A 55 6.20 -9.71 -12.78
CA MET A 55 7.10 -8.79 -13.49
C MET A 55 7.60 -9.44 -14.80
N ALA A 56 8.14 -10.64 -14.73
CA ALA A 56 8.62 -11.37 -15.91
C ALA A 56 7.50 -11.59 -16.95
N LEU A 57 6.27 -11.91 -16.50
CA LEU A 57 5.12 -12.12 -17.39
C LEU A 57 4.68 -10.82 -18.10
N HIS A 58 4.68 -9.70 -17.39
CA HIS A 58 4.17 -8.44 -17.90
C HIS A 58 5.22 -7.65 -18.70
N MET A 59 6.48 -7.71 -18.31
CA MET A 59 7.57 -6.96 -18.93
C MET A 59 8.39 -7.79 -19.93
N GLY A 60 8.40 -9.13 -19.81
CA GLY A 60 9.24 -10.00 -20.59
C GLY A 60 10.69 -10.14 -20.07
N PHE A 61 11.05 -9.39 -19.04
CA PHE A 61 12.36 -9.40 -18.38
C PHE A 61 12.22 -9.02 -16.90
N LEU A 62 13.31 -9.07 -16.16
CA LEU A 62 13.38 -8.54 -14.79
C LEU A 62 14.24 -7.28 -14.77
N PRO A 63 13.78 -6.19 -14.13
CA PRO A 63 14.56 -4.97 -13.99
C PRO A 63 15.87 -5.20 -13.22
N GLU A 64 16.92 -4.52 -13.63
CA GLU A 64 18.22 -4.53 -12.94
C GLU A 64 18.30 -3.39 -11.90
N PRO A 65 19.28 -3.46 -10.97
CA PRO A 65 19.49 -2.39 -10.01
C PRO A 65 19.78 -1.03 -10.68
N GLY A 66 18.92 -0.08 -10.46
CA GLY A 66 18.94 1.26 -11.06
C GLY A 66 17.87 1.45 -12.14
N ASP A 67 17.20 0.37 -12.53
CA ASP A 67 16.11 0.43 -13.50
C ASP A 67 14.77 0.76 -12.86
N ALA A 68 13.93 1.31 -13.72
CA ALA A 68 12.58 1.62 -13.37
C ALA A 68 11.66 1.66 -14.58
N PHE A 69 10.56 0.96 -14.49
CA PHE A 69 9.62 0.77 -15.59
C PHE A 69 8.18 0.89 -15.14
N THR A 70 7.37 1.56 -15.96
CA THR A 70 5.91 1.48 -15.87
C THR A 70 5.38 0.53 -16.94
N ILE A 71 4.45 -0.33 -16.56
CA ILE A 71 3.85 -1.33 -17.44
C ILE A 71 2.33 -1.36 -17.24
N TYR A 72 1.59 -1.43 -18.35
CA TYR A 72 0.14 -1.59 -18.39
C TYR A 72 -0.30 -2.45 -19.58
N LYS A 73 -1.50 -2.98 -19.52
CA LYS A 73 -2.05 -3.81 -20.59
C LYS A 73 -2.24 -2.98 -21.87
N GLY A 74 -1.62 -3.43 -22.96
CA GLY A 74 -1.64 -2.75 -24.27
C GLY A 74 -0.40 -1.91 -24.55
N SER A 75 0.47 -1.72 -23.58
CA SER A 75 1.82 -1.24 -23.86
C SER A 75 2.56 -2.27 -24.69
N LYS A 76 3.22 -1.82 -25.77
CA LYS A 76 4.07 -2.70 -26.59
C LYS A 76 5.37 -3.03 -25.87
N GLU A 77 5.88 -2.07 -25.12
CA GLU A 77 7.11 -2.17 -24.34
C GLU A 77 6.91 -1.47 -23.00
N PRO A 78 7.59 -1.90 -21.94
CA PRO A 78 7.61 -1.20 -20.68
C PRO A 78 8.20 0.21 -20.86
N GLU A 79 7.52 1.22 -20.29
CA GLU A 79 8.00 2.59 -20.35
C GLU A 79 9.11 2.79 -19.31
N VAL A 80 10.28 3.27 -19.76
CA VAL A 80 11.40 3.61 -18.88
C VAL A 80 11.03 4.86 -18.07
N GLN A 81 11.07 4.74 -16.76
CA GLN A 81 10.79 5.83 -15.82
C GLN A 81 12.11 6.33 -15.22
N THR A 82 12.54 7.53 -15.61
CA THR A 82 13.77 8.14 -15.07
C THR A 82 13.52 9.25 -14.06
N LYS A 83 12.34 9.91 -14.12
CA LYS A 83 12.01 11.05 -13.24
C LYS A 83 10.86 10.77 -12.26
N ASP A 84 9.86 9.99 -12.66
CA ASP A 84 8.67 9.78 -11.82
C ASP A 84 8.93 8.87 -10.61
N ILE A 85 10.04 8.15 -10.63
CA ILE A 85 10.45 7.33 -9.47
C ILE A 85 10.97 8.17 -8.32
N GLU A 86 11.67 9.24 -8.62
CA GLU A 86 12.07 10.18 -7.56
C GLU A 86 10.81 10.75 -6.88
N VAL A 87 9.80 11.16 -7.63
CA VAL A 87 8.53 11.68 -7.10
C VAL A 87 7.74 10.62 -6.33
N ALA A 88 7.61 9.40 -6.86
CA ALA A 88 6.90 8.33 -6.16
C ALA A 88 7.66 7.86 -4.91
N THR A 89 8.99 7.90 -4.93
CA THR A 89 9.83 7.57 -3.78
C THR A 89 9.97 8.72 -2.79
N GLU A 90 9.83 9.97 -3.22
CA GLU A 90 9.65 11.13 -2.33
C GLU A 90 8.36 11.00 -1.52
N GLY A 91 7.26 10.57 -2.13
CA GLY A 91 6.01 10.27 -1.42
C GLY A 91 6.18 9.21 -0.33
N LEU A 92 6.96 8.15 -0.59
CA LEU A 92 7.30 7.13 0.41
C LEU A 92 8.24 7.69 1.50
N ALA A 93 9.21 8.54 1.15
CA ALA A 93 10.11 9.19 2.11
C ALA A 93 9.37 10.23 2.97
N GLN A 94 8.45 11.00 2.39
CA GLN A 94 7.59 11.93 3.13
C GLN A 94 6.68 11.21 4.13
N LEU A 95 6.16 10.03 3.79
CA LEU A 95 5.43 9.19 4.71
C LEU A 95 6.31 8.70 5.87
N ASP A 96 7.56 8.35 5.61
CA ASP A 96 8.52 7.99 6.67
C ASP A 96 8.79 9.16 7.62
N CYS A 97 8.93 10.39 7.10
CA CYS A 97 9.06 11.60 7.93
C CYS A 97 7.80 11.84 8.77
N LEU A 98 6.62 11.78 8.17
CA LEU A 98 5.35 11.97 8.86
C LEU A 98 5.10 10.90 9.93
N LEU A 99 5.53 9.65 9.68
CA LEU A 99 5.47 8.57 10.68
C LEU A 99 6.43 8.80 11.84
N GLY A 100 7.61 9.37 11.56
CA GLY A 100 8.60 9.73 12.59
C GLY A 100 8.16 10.91 13.46
N GLU A 101 7.35 11.82 12.93
CA GLU A 101 6.80 12.99 13.63
C GLU A 101 5.48 12.69 14.35
N CYS A 102 4.77 11.64 13.94
CA CYS A 102 3.49 11.26 14.52
C CYS A 102 3.73 10.46 15.81
N GLU A 103 3.09 10.84 16.91
CA GLU A 103 3.07 10.00 18.10
C GLU A 103 2.51 8.62 17.71
N ALA A 104 3.29 7.56 17.92
CA ALA A 104 2.95 6.21 17.48
C ALA A 104 1.56 5.74 17.99
N GLU A 105 1.13 6.24 19.16
CA GLU A 105 -0.18 5.96 19.71
C GLU A 105 -1.32 6.61 18.91
N GLN A 106 -1.12 7.81 18.36
CA GLN A 106 -2.15 8.52 17.58
C GLN A 106 -2.31 7.95 16.18
N ALA A 107 -1.24 7.36 15.64
CA ALA A 107 -1.24 6.73 14.33
C ALA A 107 -1.86 5.32 14.33
N GLN A 108 -2.03 4.69 15.50
CA GLN A 108 -2.60 3.34 15.58
C GLN A 108 -4.05 3.30 15.13
N ILE A 109 -4.37 2.28 14.32
CA ILE A 109 -5.72 2.02 13.84
C ILE A 109 -6.10 0.56 14.07
N ARG A 110 -7.39 0.32 14.20
CA ARG A 110 -7.94 -1.03 14.32
C ARG A 110 -9.05 -1.26 13.32
N LYS A 111 -9.09 -2.47 12.79
CA LYS A 111 -10.23 -2.95 12.00
C LYS A 111 -11.43 -3.13 12.92
N THR A 112 -12.56 -2.57 12.51
CA THR A 112 -13.85 -2.84 13.15
C THR A 112 -14.52 -4.05 12.51
N VAL A 113 -15.67 -4.48 13.05
CA VAL A 113 -16.53 -5.50 12.43
C VAL A 113 -17.45 -4.93 11.36
N LEU A 114 -17.42 -3.63 11.14
CA LEU A 114 -18.32 -2.93 10.26
C LEU A 114 -17.79 -2.90 8.82
N THR A 115 -18.73 -2.85 7.89
CA THR A 115 -18.49 -2.54 6.49
C THR A 115 -19.41 -1.42 6.04
N TYR A 116 -18.95 -0.62 5.07
CA TYR A 116 -19.74 0.45 4.48
C TYR A 116 -19.51 0.49 2.97
N ASN A 117 -20.57 0.37 2.17
CA ASN A 117 -20.50 0.35 0.71
C ASN A 117 -19.44 -0.62 0.14
N GLY A 118 -19.28 -1.79 0.77
CA GLY A 118 -18.29 -2.78 0.37
C GLY A 118 -16.87 -2.54 0.92
N TYR A 119 -16.63 -1.41 1.58
CA TYR A 119 -15.35 -1.11 2.24
C TYR A 119 -15.32 -1.64 3.67
N ASN A 120 -14.17 -2.08 4.13
CA ASN A 120 -13.93 -2.36 5.54
C ASN A 120 -13.72 -1.05 6.31
N VAL A 121 -14.36 -0.96 7.48
CA VAL A 121 -14.27 0.20 8.36
C VAL A 121 -13.12 -0.01 9.35
N TRP A 122 -12.20 0.94 9.36
CA TRP A 122 -11.10 1.03 10.33
C TRP A 122 -11.25 2.30 11.15
N GLN A 123 -10.80 2.27 12.39
CA GLN A 123 -10.90 3.41 13.31
C GLN A 123 -9.57 3.73 13.95
N GLN A 124 -9.23 5.02 13.97
CA GLN A 124 -8.13 5.57 14.75
C GLN A 124 -8.50 5.70 16.24
N ARG A 125 -7.50 5.78 17.09
CA ARG A 125 -7.71 5.97 18.54
C ARG A 125 -8.44 7.27 18.86
N ASN A 126 -8.28 8.32 18.07
CA ASN A 126 -9.00 9.59 18.17
C ASN A 126 -10.46 9.54 17.67
N GLY A 127 -10.94 8.39 17.24
CA GLY A 127 -12.28 8.17 16.69
C GLY A 127 -12.43 8.41 15.20
N ALA A 128 -11.40 8.87 14.51
CA ALA A 128 -11.46 9.05 13.06
C ALA A 128 -11.66 7.71 12.34
N ILE A 129 -12.46 7.74 11.27
CA ILE A 129 -12.87 6.55 10.53
C ILE A 129 -12.23 6.56 9.15
N LEU A 130 -11.75 5.40 8.75
CA LEU A 130 -11.08 5.17 7.49
C LEU A 130 -11.76 3.99 6.79
N LEU A 131 -11.99 4.13 5.48
CA LEU A 131 -12.57 3.09 4.65
C LEU A 131 -11.47 2.47 3.79
N ILE A 132 -11.31 1.16 3.89
CA ILE A 132 -10.32 0.42 3.11
C ILE A 132 -11.02 -0.58 2.20
N ASP A 133 -10.59 -0.59 0.95
CA ASP A 133 -10.94 -1.63 0.00
C ASP A 133 -10.48 -3.01 0.53
N PRO A 134 -11.41 -3.98 0.67
CA PRO A 134 -11.08 -5.33 1.16
C PRO A 134 -9.99 -6.02 0.34
N ASP A 135 -9.93 -5.78 -0.95
CA ASP A 135 -8.94 -6.38 -1.83
C ASP A 135 -7.53 -5.87 -1.56
N ARG A 136 -7.39 -4.56 -1.30
CA ARG A 136 -6.11 -3.96 -0.93
C ARG A 136 -5.71 -4.31 0.50
N GLU A 137 -6.68 -4.40 1.41
CA GLU A 137 -6.42 -4.86 2.77
C GLU A 137 -5.80 -6.26 2.81
N GLN A 138 -6.07 -7.10 1.80
CA GLN A 138 -5.47 -8.43 1.69
C GLN A 138 -3.95 -8.40 1.48
N LEU A 139 -3.35 -7.26 1.09
CA LEU A 139 -1.89 -7.11 1.09
C LEU A 139 -1.29 -7.33 2.48
N LEU A 140 -2.00 -6.98 3.53
CA LEU A 140 -1.51 -7.05 4.89
C LEU A 140 -1.55 -8.50 5.42
N TYR A 141 -0.39 -9.02 5.78
CA TYR A 141 -0.28 -10.35 6.41
C TYR A 141 -0.70 -10.31 7.88
N LYS A 142 -0.19 -9.31 8.62
CA LYS A 142 -0.57 -9.04 10.01
C LYS A 142 -1.25 -7.67 10.08
N LYS A 143 -2.37 -7.63 10.80
CA LYS A 143 -3.21 -6.42 10.91
C LYS A 143 -3.02 -5.69 12.24
N ASP A 144 -2.12 -6.18 13.11
CA ASP A 144 -1.99 -5.71 14.49
C ASP A 144 -1.14 -4.43 14.59
N ASN A 145 -0.28 -4.17 13.60
CA ASN A 145 0.63 -3.02 13.57
C ASN A 145 0.39 -2.15 12.35
N VAL A 146 -0.87 -1.82 12.08
CA VAL A 146 -1.22 -0.89 11.01
C VAL A 146 -1.34 0.51 11.59
N LEU A 147 -0.66 1.43 10.95
CA LEU A 147 -0.70 2.86 11.27
C LEU A 147 -1.46 3.60 10.19
N SER A 148 -1.95 4.79 10.49
CA SER A 148 -2.47 5.68 9.46
C SER A 148 -1.94 7.08 9.65
N VAL A 149 -1.55 7.70 8.55
CA VAL A 149 -1.13 9.09 8.49
C VAL A 149 -1.89 9.77 7.36
N GLY A 150 -2.66 10.81 7.70
CA GLY A 150 -3.52 11.47 6.72
C GLY A 150 -4.50 10.49 6.07
N THR A 151 -4.39 10.29 4.76
CA THR A 151 -5.25 9.41 3.95
C THR A 151 -4.64 8.04 3.67
N ALA A 152 -3.46 7.75 4.19
CA ALA A 152 -2.74 6.53 3.91
C ALA A 152 -2.76 5.56 5.09
N PHE A 153 -2.84 4.29 4.77
CA PHE A 153 -2.55 3.18 5.66
C PHE A 153 -1.13 2.73 5.47
N PHE A 154 -0.48 2.39 6.54
CA PHE A 154 0.89 1.98 6.53
C PHE A 154 1.12 0.76 7.42
N ALA A 155 1.86 -0.22 6.92
CA ALA A 155 2.38 -1.33 7.70
C ALA A 155 3.82 -1.61 7.29
N CYS A 156 4.70 -1.83 8.25
CA CYS A 156 6.10 -2.14 7.96
C CYS A 156 6.66 -3.20 8.90
N ASP A 157 7.69 -3.86 8.41
CA ASP A 157 8.65 -4.64 9.19
C ASP A 157 10.07 -4.38 8.64
N ALA A 158 11.06 -5.18 9.09
CA ALA A 158 12.44 -5.02 8.66
C ALA A 158 12.64 -5.23 7.14
N GLU A 159 11.81 -6.07 6.51
CA GLU A 159 12.01 -6.55 5.14
C GLU A 159 11.07 -5.89 4.13
N SER A 160 9.95 -5.33 4.59
CA SER A 160 8.90 -4.87 3.69
C SER A 160 8.03 -3.76 4.28
N ARG A 161 7.47 -2.94 3.39
CA ARG A 161 6.54 -1.87 3.70
C ARG A 161 5.33 -1.95 2.78
N VAL A 162 4.16 -1.65 3.31
CA VAL A 162 2.90 -1.58 2.55
C VAL A 162 2.25 -0.23 2.80
N TYR A 163 1.82 0.39 1.72
CA TYR A 163 1.02 1.61 1.72
C TYR A 163 -0.29 1.35 1.01
N ILE A 164 -1.39 1.77 1.58
CA ILE A 164 -2.70 1.74 0.93
C ILE A 164 -3.28 3.13 1.03
N ILE A 165 -3.52 3.74 -0.12
CA ILE A 165 -4.13 5.07 -0.19
C ILE A 165 -5.64 4.90 -0.06
N ARG A 166 -6.25 5.69 0.82
CA ARG A 166 -7.70 5.74 0.99
C ARG A 166 -8.37 6.22 -0.30
N GLN A 167 -9.44 5.55 -0.74
CA GLN A 167 -10.10 5.90 -1.98
C GLN A 167 -11.19 6.96 -1.86
N GLU A 168 -11.88 7.03 -0.71
CA GLU A 168 -13.01 7.95 -0.55
C GLU A 168 -13.04 8.54 0.87
N GLU A 169 -13.44 9.80 0.97
CA GLU A 169 -13.85 10.38 2.23
C GLU A 169 -15.29 9.96 2.52
N PRO A 170 -15.56 9.31 3.66
CA PRO A 170 -16.93 9.02 4.03
C PRO A 170 -17.69 10.33 4.21
N GLN A 171 -18.91 10.40 3.67
CA GLN A 171 -19.77 11.57 3.85
C GLN A 171 -19.97 11.85 5.35
N ILE A 172 -20.10 13.13 5.72
CA ILE A 172 -20.23 13.59 7.12
C ILE A 172 -21.39 12.87 7.85
N SER A 173 -22.48 12.56 7.14
CA SER A 173 -23.62 11.80 7.69
C SER A 173 -23.24 10.38 8.10
N VAL A 174 -22.37 9.73 7.35
CA VAL A 174 -21.85 8.38 7.62
C VAL A 174 -20.89 8.40 8.79
N LEU A 175 -20.02 9.39 8.86
CA LEU A 175 -19.11 9.58 10.00
C LEU A 175 -19.87 9.72 11.32
N LYS A 176 -21.02 10.42 11.34
CA LYS A 176 -21.87 10.55 12.52
C LYS A 176 -22.46 9.22 12.99
N HIS A 177 -22.86 8.33 12.07
CA HIS A 177 -23.38 7.01 12.42
C HIS A 177 -22.28 6.04 12.87
N LEU A 178 -21.10 6.12 12.25
CA LEU A 178 -19.96 5.27 12.56
C LEU A 178 -19.17 5.75 13.78
N ALA A 179 -19.26 7.04 14.14
CA ALA A 179 -18.63 7.61 15.35
C ALA A 179 -19.20 7.03 16.68
N LEU A 180 -20.29 6.26 16.61
CA LEU A 180 -20.79 5.48 17.74
C LEU A 180 -20.01 4.20 18.01
N VAL A 181 -19.10 3.82 17.10
CA VAL A 181 -18.15 2.71 17.32
C VAL A 181 -17.03 3.25 18.18
N THR A 182 -17.18 3.15 19.48
CA THR A 182 -16.12 3.53 20.40
C THR A 182 -15.01 2.49 20.38
N TRP A 183 -13.77 2.97 20.26
CA TRP A 183 -12.60 2.18 20.56
C TRP A 183 -12.76 1.61 21.98
N PRO A 184 -12.64 0.29 22.20
CA PRO A 184 -12.69 -0.23 23.53
C PRO A 184 -11.54 0.38 24.32
N THR A 185 -11.89 1.21 25.29
CA THR A 185 -10.96 1.68 26.32
C THR A 185 -10.44 0.44 27.02
N VAL A 186 -9.18 0.11 26.78
CA VAL A 186 -8.48 -0.85 27.62
C VAL A 186 -8.37 -0.16 28.97
N GLN A 187 -9.18 -0.64 29.95
CA GLN A 187 -9.01 -0.32 31.35
C GLN A 187 -7.78 -1.02 31.90
#